data_b30e8999c458a68fea1298d0795fcbb3
#
_entry.id   b30e8999c458a68fea1298d0795fcbb3
#
_cell.length_a   1.000
_cell.length_b   1.000
_cell.length_c   1.000
_cell.angle_alpha   90.00
_cell.angle_beta   90.00
_cell.angle_gamma   90.00
#
_symmetry.space_group_name_H-M   'P 1'
#
loop_
_entity.id
_entity.type
_entity.pdbx_description
1 polymer ?
#
loop_
_entity_poly.entity_id
_entity_poly.type
_entity_poly.pdbx_seq_one_letter_code
_entity_poly.pdbx_strand_id
1 'polypeptide(L)'
;MKSNKEKIAVSACLLGIMCRYDGKAFGQDMTEVFSAYDIVPICPEQMGGLPTPRIPCEIQGGDGKDVLEGLAVVMDKNRVDRTDEFIKGAKEAFEIVKKQGINTAVLKSRSPSCGSGVIYSGSFDGQLKPGYGVVAALFKKMGIKIYDEENCVNSKEMNSNEL
;
A
#
# COMPACT_ATOMS: atom_id res chain seq x y z
N MET A 1 26.34 -1.36 -12.49
CA MET A 1 26.79 -1.63 -11.12
C MET A 1 25.62 -1.83 -10.19
N LYS A 2 25.68 -2.83 -9.34
CA LYS A 2 24.67 -3.01 -8.32
C LYS A 2 24.83 -1.93 -7.25
N SER A 3 23.73 -1.31 -6.88
CA SER A 3 23.71 -0.36 -5.77
C SER A 3 23.99 -1.09 -4.45
N ASN A 4 24.73 -0.45 -3.53
CA ASN A 4 24.92 -0.94 -2.17
C ASN A 4 23.81 -0.52 -1.21
N LYS A 5 22.82 0.21 -1.72
CA LYS A 5 21.68 0.64 -0.91
C LYS A 5 20.68 -0.49 -0.71
N GLU A 6 20.07 -0.52 0.47
CA GLU A 6 18.94 -1.39 0.71
C GLU A 6 17.76 -0.98 -0.18
N LYS A 7 17.06 -1.97 -0.72
CA LYS A 7 15.85 -1.73 -1.51
C LYS A 7 14.63 -1.68 -0.60
N ILE A 8 13.76 -0.70 -0.84
CA ILE A 8 12.46 -0.62 -0.18
C ILE A 8 11.36 -0.46 -1.22
N ALA A 9 10.18 -1.00 -0.91
CA ALA A 9 8.98 -0.74 -1.71
C ALA A 9 8.28 0.49 -1.14
N VAL A 10 7.79 1.37 -2.01
CA VAL A 10 7.08 2.58 -1.60
C VAL A 10 5.84 2.74 -2.46
N SER A 11 4.71 3.05 -1.83
CA SER A 11 3.50 3.41 -2.57
C SER A 11 3.81 4.52 -3.55
N ALA A 12 3.55 4.29 -4.83
CA ALA A 12 3.98 5.18 -5.91
C ALA A 12 3.44 6.61 -5.77
N CYS A 13 2.24 6.78 -5.21
CA CYS A 13 1.67 8.10 -4.99
C CYS A 13 2.49 8.96 -4.01
N LEU A 14 3.27 8.36 -3.12
CA LEU A 14 4.16 9.08 -2.21
C LEU A 14 5.40 9.63 -2.92
N LEU A 15 5.65 9.20 -4.14
CA LEU A 15 6.82 9.58 -4.95
C LEU A 15 6.47 10.57 -6.07
N GLY A 16 5.32 11.23 -5.98
CA GLY A 16 4.88 12.17 -7.00
C GLY A 16 4.21 11.54 -8.21
N ILE A 17 3.99 10.23 -8.21
CA ILE A 17 3.29 9.55 -9.31
C ILE A 17 1.78 9.72 -9.12
N MET A 18 1.10 10.20 -10.15
CA MET A 18 -0.33 10.49 -10.12
C MET A 18 -1.16 9.23 -10.31
N CYS A 19 -1.13 8.34 -9.33
CA CYS A 19 -1.76 7.01 -9.39
C CYS A 19 -2.87 6.80 -8.36
N ARG A 20 -3.23 7.82 -7.57
CA ARG A 20 -4.34 7.74 -6.63
C ARG A 20 -5.67 7.66 -7.39
N TYR A 21 -6.73 7.24 -6.69
CA TYR A 21 -8.06 7.08 -7.28
C TYR A 21 -8.56 8.36 -7.99
N ASP A 22 -8.17 9.54 -7.51
CA ASP A 22 -8.57 10.83 -8.07
C ASP A 22 -7.65 11.33 -9.19
N GLY A 23 -6.67 10.52 -9.61
CA GLY A 23 -5.69 10.88 -10.63
C GLY A 23 -4.58 11.79 -10.12
N LYS A 24 -4.48 11.96 -8.81
CA LYS A 24 -3.46 12.82 -8.19
C LYS A 24 -2.38 11.97 -7.51
N ALA A 25 -1.29 12.62 -7.13
CA ALA A 25 -0.29 12.07 -6.22
C ALA A 25 -0.62 12.50 -4.79
N PHE A 26 0.11 11.95 -3.82
CA PHE A 26 0.16 12.51 -2.48
C PHE A 26 0.68 13.95 -2.58
N GLY A 27 0.16 14.87 -1.77
CA GLY A 27 0.48 16.31 -1.88
C GLY A 27 1.94 16.69 -1.68
N GLN A 28 2.78 15.77 -1.22
CA GLN A 28 4.21 15.94 -1.01
C GLN A 28 4.96 14.79 -1.67
N ASP A 29 5.96 15.10 -2.51
CA ASP A 29 6.84 14.08 -3.07
C ASP A 29 7.89 13.71 -2.02
N MET A 30 7.88 12.45 -1.58
CA MET A 30 8.76 11.96 -0.52
C MET A 30 10.03 11.30 -1.04
N THR A 31 10.35 11.43 -2.34
CA THR A 31 11.51 10.74 -2.93
C THR A 31 12.80 11.03 -2.17
N GLU A 32 13.03 12.27 -1.79
CA GLU A 32 14.26 12.64 -1.07
C GLU A 32 14.32 12.08 0.35
N VAL A 33 13.17 11.87 0.99
CA VAL A 33 13.10 11.25 2.32
C VAL A 33 13.74 9.87 2.30
N PHE A 34 13.65 9.17 1.17
CA PHE A 34 14.17 7.82 1.00
C PHE A 34 15.47 7.76 0.20
N SER A 35 16.25 8.86 0.18
CA SER A 35 17.47 8.94 -0.63
C SER A 35 18.54 7.93 -0.23
N ALA A 36 18.51 7.42 1.00
CA ALA A 36 19.42 6.37 1.48
C ALA A 36 19.07 4.98 0.95
N TYR A 37 17.95 4.84 0.25
CA TYR A 37 17.44 3.55 -0.23
C TYR A 37 17.32 3.53 -1.74
N ASP A 38 17.36 2.32 -2.31
CA ASP A 38 16.90 2.09 -3.68
C ASP A 38 15.39 1.87 -3.63
N ILE A 39 14.64 2.76 -4.26
CA ILE A 39 13.19 2.80 -4.18
C ILE A 39 12.58 1.97 -5.31
N VAL A 40 11.66 1.07 -4.94
CA VAL A 40 10.84 0.33 -5.89
C VAL A 40 9.39 0.80 -5.71
N PRO A 41 8.87 1.60 -6.66
CA PRO A 41 7.49 2.09 -6.55
C PRO A 41 6.48 0.99 -6.81
N ILE A 42 5.39 0.97 -6.04
CA ILE A 42 4.27 0.06 -6.25
C ILE A 42 2.95 0.81 -6.20
N CYS A 43 2.02 0.42 -7.04
CA CYS A 43 0.62 0.84 -6.97
C CYS A 43 -0.25 -0.40 -7.14
N PRO A 44 -0.61 -1.07 -6.03
CA PRO A 44 -1.36 -2.33 -6.13
C PRO A 44 -2.68 -2.22 -6.86
N GLU A 45 -3.35 -1.08 -6.76
CA GLU A 45 -4.63 -0.88 -7.46
C GLU A 45 -4.45 -0.86 -8.97
N GLN A 46 -3.44 -0.16 -9.49
CA GLN A 46 -3.10 -0.20 -10.92
C GLN A 46 -2.61 -1.59 -11.35
N MET A 47 -1.80 -2.24 -10.53
CA MET A 47 -1.32 -3.59 -10.78
C MET A 47 -2.46 -4.60 -10.87
N GLY A 48 -3.54 -4.38 -10.12
CA GLY A 48 -4.75 -5.20 -10.18
C GLY A 48 -5.64 -4.94 -11.37
N GLY A 49 -5.30 -3.96 -12.21
CA GLY A 49 -6.03 -3.64 -13.43
C GLY A 49 -7.05 -2.50 -13.30
N LEU A 50 -7.04 -1.78 -12.18
CA LEU A 50 -7.93 -0.63 -12.01
C LEU A 50 -7.37 0.59 -12.72
N PRO A 51 -8.25 1.39 -13.39
CA PRO A 51 -7.80 2.60 -14.09
C PRO A 51 -7.46 3.73 -13.12
N THR A 52 -6.82 4.77 -13.63
CA THR A 52 -6.58 6.02 -12.92
C THR A 52 -7.07 7.18 -13.81
N PRO A 53 -7.98 8.04 -13.37
CA PRO A 53 -8.71 7.98 -12.08
C PRO A 53 -9.71 6.81 -12.01
N ARG A 54 -10.20 6.53 -10.82
CA ARG A 54 -11.14 5.45 -10.57
C ARG A 54 -12.09 5.79 -9.42
N ILE A 55 -13.15 5.02 -9.33
CA ILE A 55 -14.10 5.15 -8.21
C ILE A 55 -13.41 4.70 -6.91
N PRO A 56 -13.52 5.48 -5.82
CA PRO A 56 -12.90 5.08 -4.55
C PRO A 56 -13.51 3.80 -4.00
N CYS A 57 -12.67 2.97 -3.38
CA CYS A 57 -13.04 1.69 -2.80
C CYS A 57 -12.82 1.67 -1.29
N GLU A 58 -13.60 0.87 -0.58
CA GLU A 58 -13.41 0.59 0.85
C GLU A 58 -13.67 -0.88 1.12
N ILE A 59 -13.05 -1.40 2.17
CA ILE A 59 -13.24 -2.79 2.58
C ILE A 59 -14.47 -2.89 3.47
N GLN A 60 -15.36 -3.83 3.15
CA GLN A 60 -16.57 -4.12 3.91
C GLN A 60 -16.53 -5.52 4.49
N GLY A 61 -16.95 -5.65 5.74
CA GLY A 61 -17.05 -6.95 6.43
C GLY A 61 -15.78 -7.41 7.12
N GLY A 62 -14.76 -6.57 7.19
CA GLY A 62 -13.49 -6.89 7.81
C GLY A 62 -12.38 -5.99 7.32
N ASP A 63 -11.15 -6.50 7.29
CA ASP A 63 -9.99 -5.78 6.78
C ASP A 63 -9.30 -6.58 5.65
N GLY A 64 -8.10 -6.17 5.26
CA GLY A 64 -7.37 -6.80 4.17
C GLY A 64 -7.03 -8.27 4.42
N LYS A 65 -6.76 -8.66 5.65
CA LYS A 65 -6.56 -10.07 6.00
C LYS A 65 -7.82 -10.87 5.71
N ASP A 66 -8.98 -10.35 6.10
CA ASP A 66 -10.26 -11.00 5.85
C ASP A 66 -10.56 -11.08 4.35
N VAL A 67 -10.20 -10.06 3.59
CA VAL A 67 -10.33 -10.10 2.12
C VAL A 67 -9.49 -11.25 1.54
N LEU A 68 -8.25 -11.40 1.98
CA LEU A 68 -7.38 -12.49 1.51
C LEU A 68 -7.91 -13.87 1.87
N GLU A 69 -8.65 -13.99 2.97
CA GLU A 69 -9.25 -15.24 3.43
C GLU A 69 -10.67 -15.48 2.88
N GLY A 70 -11.20 -14.56 2.06
CA GLY A 70 -12.54 -14.69 1.49
C GLY A 70 -13.67 -14.32 2.44
N LEU A 71 -13.37 -13.62 3.56
CA LEU A 71 -14.34 -13.27 4.60
C LEU A 71 -14.84 -11.83 4.50
N ALA A 72 -14.21 -11.01 3.67
CA ALA A 72 -14.58 -9.62 3.45
C ALA A 72 -14.42 -9.27 1.97
N VAL A 73 -15.00 -8.16 1.56
CA VAL A 73 -14.99 -7.72 0.16
C VAL A 73 -14.49 -6.28 0.05
N VAL A 74 -13.96 -5.95 -1.14
CA VAL A 74 -13.63 -4.57 -1.50
C VAL A 74 -14.70 -4.08 -2.46
N MET A 75 -15.41 -3.02 -2.06
CA MET A 75 -16.51 -2.45 -2.84
C MET A 75 -16.16 -1.03 -3.26
N ASP A 76 -16.49 -0.66 -4.49
CA ASP A 76 -16.41 0.75 -4.87
C ASP A 76 -17.65 1.51 -4.40
N LYS A 77 -17.59 2.84 -4.50
CA LYS A 77 -18.68 3.71 -4.06
C LYS A 77 -19.98 3.48 -4.84
N ASN A 78 -19.90 2.92 -6.04
CA ASN A 78 -21.04 2.58 -6.88
C ASN A 78 -21.55 1.14 -6.64
N ARG A 79 -21.07 0.50 -5.56
CA ARG A 79 -21.43 -0.86 -5.15
C ARG A 79 -20.99 -1.95 -6.14
N VAL A 80 -19.92 -1.70 -6.88
CA VAL A 80 -19.29 -2.72 -7.71
C VAL A 80 -18.21 -3.41 -6.89
N ASP A 81 -18.23 -4.75 -6.88
CA ASP A 81 -17.23 -5.57 -6.20
C ASP A 81 -15.89 -5.50 -6.94
N ARG A 82 -14.85 -5.09 -6.25
CA ARG A 82 -13.48 -4.97 -6.78
C ARG A 82 -12.50 -5.89 -6.06
N THR A 83 -13.01 -6.87 -5.34
CA THR A 83 -12.19 -7.79 -4.53
C THR A 83 -11.11 -8.46 -5.35
N ASP A 84 -11.45 -8.98 -6.53
CA ASP A 84 -10.50 -9.71 -7.37
C ASP A 84 -9.34 -8.84 -7.83
N GLU A 85 -9.61 -7.59 -8.21
CA GLU A 85 -8.58 -6.64 -8.62
C GLU A 85 -7.64 -6.31 -7.48
N PHE A 86 -8.17 -6.14 -6.26
CA PHE A 86 -7.36 -5.85 -5.08
C PHE A 86 -6.48 -7.04 -4.69
N ILE A 87 -7.00 -8.25 -4.76
CA ILE A 87 -6.22 -9.48 -4.48
C ILE A 87 -5.14 -9.66 -5.54
N LYS A 88 -5.47 -9.48 -6.81
CA LYS A 88 -4.51 -9.57 -7.90
C LYS A 88 -3.38 -8.56 -7.73
N GLY A 89 -3.72 -7.31 -7.44
CA GLY A 89 -2.73 -6.25 -7.24
C GLY A 89 -1.82 -6.53 -6.06
N ALA A 90 -2.37 -7.04 -4.96
CA ALA A 90 -1.58 -7.41 -3.79
C ALA A 90 -0.58 -8.53 -4.10
N LYS A 91 -1.03 -9.55 -4.82
CA LYS A 91 -0.17 -10.67 -5.22
C LYS A 91 0.94 -10.23 -6.17
N GLU A 92 0.63 -9.38 -7.14
CA GLU A 92 1.63 -8.86 -8.07
C GLU A 92 2.66 -7.98 -7.37
N ALA A 93 2.21 -7.11 -6.46
CA ALA A 93 3.12 -6.30 -5.66
C ALA A 93 4.03 -7.19 -4.81
N PHE A 94 3.49 -8.23 -4.20
CA PHE A 94 4.27 -9.18 -3.41
C PHE A 94 5.33 -9.91 -4.27
N GLU A 95 4.98 -10.33 -5.49
CA GLU A 95 5.94 -10.98 -6.38
C GLU A 95 7.12 -10.05 -6.71
N ILE A 96 6.87 -8.76 -6.88
CA ILE A 96 7.93 -7.78 -7.12
C ILE A 96 8.87 -7.70 -5.92
N VAL A 97 8.33 -7.54 -4.71
CA VAL A 97 9.18 -7.40 -3.51
C VAL A 97 9.93 -8.68 -3.21
N LYS A 98 9.31 -9.83 -3.43
CA LYS A 98 9.96 -11.14 -3.24
C LYS A 98 11.14 -11.34 -4.18
N LYS A 99 10.94 -11.07 -5.48
CA LYS A 99 11.99 -11.22 -6.49
C LYS A 99 13.20 -10.32 -6.25
N GLN A 100 12.97 -9.16 -5.67
CA GLN A 100 14.03 -8.19 -5.43
C GLN A 100 14.61 -8.26 -4.01
N GLY A 101 14.15 -9.20 -3.19
CA GLY A 101 14.65 -9.37 -1.83
C GLY A 101 14.32 -8.21 -0.90
N ILE A 102 13.19 -7.56 -1.12
CA ILE A 102 12.75 -6.40 -0.34
C ILE A 102 12.11 -6.87 0.97
N ASN A 103 12.56 -6.31 2.09
CA ASN A 103 12.08 -6.65 3.42
C ASN A 103 11.33 -5.51 4.11
N THR A 104 11.29 -4.34 3.50
CA THR A 104 10.69 -3.14 4.09
C THR A 104 9.85 -2.40 3.05
N ALA A 105 8.67 -1.97 3.44
CA ALA A 105 7.78 -1.20 2.59
C ALA A 105 7.23 0.02 3.32
N VAL A 106 7.10 1.13 2.61
CA VAL A 106 6.41 2.34 3.08
C VAL A 106 5.15 2.50 2.25
N LEU A 107 4.01 2.34 2.87
CA LEU A 107 2.72 2.24 2.21
C LEU A 107 1.83 3.43 2.60
N LYS A 108 1.06 3.94 1.65
CA LYS A 108 0.14 5.07 1.88
C LYS A 108 -0.89 4.71 2.94
N SER A 109 -0.98 5.53 3.99
CA SER A 109 -1.93 5.32 5.09
C SER A 109 -3.39 5.30 4.63
N ARG A 110 -4.21 4.58 5.37
CA ARG A 110 -5.69 4.54 5.28
C ARG A 110 -6.27 3.94 4.01
N SER A 111 -5.46 3.65 3.02
CA SER A 111 -5.89 3.07 1.75
C SER A 111 -6.42 1.65 1.94
N PRO A 112 -7.44 1.22 1.15
CA PRO A 112 -7.90 -0.17 1.19
C PRO A 112 -6.86 -1.18 0.70
N SER A 113 -5.86 -0.74 -0.07
CA SER A 113 -4.74 -1.60 -0.47
C SER A 113 -3.54 -1.47 0.46
N CYS A 114 -3.15 -0.25 0.82
CA CYS A 114 -1.86 0.06 1.45
C CYS A 114 -1.95 0.42 2.94
N GLY A 115 -3.13 0.66 3.49
CA GLY A 115 -3.28 1.11 4.89
C GLY A 115 -2.67 0.14 5.88
N SER A 116 -1.91 0.65 6.86
CA SER A 116 -1.21 -0.18 7.83
C SER A 116 -1.66 0.15 9.25
N GLY A 117 -2.74 -0.47 9.70
CA GLY A 117 -3.28 -0.34 11.03
C GLY A 117 -4.61 0.42 11.13
N VAL A 118 -4.86 1.32 10.21
CA VAL A 118 -6.13 2.06 10.12
C VAL A 118 -6.54 2.19 8.65
N ILE A 119 -7.79 1.90 8.36
CA ILE A 119 -8.38 2.00 7.02
C ILE A 119 -9.75 2.67 7.10
N TYR A 120 -10.30 3.07 5.96
CA TYR A 120 -11.68 3.58 5.93
C TYR A 120 -12.68 2.48 6.28
N SER A 121 -13.79 2.90 6.91
CA SER A 121 -14.74 2.01 7.59
C SER A 121 -15.53 1.05 6.68
N GLY A 122 -15.64 1.38 5.40
CA GLY A 122 -16.51 0.64 4.47
C GLY A 122 -17.84 1.33 4.17
N SER A 123 -18.15 2.41 4.88
CA SER A 123 -19.43 3.13 4.76
C SER A 123 -19.36 4.37 3.87
N PHE A 124 -18.19 4.70 3.34
CA PHE A 124 -17.96 5.88 2.48
C PHE A 124 -18.39 7.20 3.14
N ASP A 125 -18.20 7.30 4.45
CA ASP A 125 -18.60 8.46 5.25
C ASP A 125 -17.40 9.18 5.89
N GLY A 126 -16.16 8.82 5.49
CA GLY A 126 -14.94 9.39 6.04
C GLY A 126 -14.51 8.82 7.38
N GLN A 127 -15.28 7.90 7.96
CA GLN A 127 -14.91 7.26 9.21
C GLN A 127 -13.83 6.20 9.00
N LEU A 128 -13.03 5.97 10.04
CA LEU A 128 -11.92 5.02 10.03
C LEU A 128 -12.21 3.86 10.99
N LYS A 129 -11.56 2.73 10.73
CA LYS A 129 -11.60 1.55 11.61
C LYS A 129 -10.20 0.95 11.70
N PRO A 130 -9.89 0.20 12.78
CA PRO A 130 -8.65 -0.57 12.84
C PRO A 130 -8.61 -1.63 11.75
N GLY A 131 -7.45 -1.85 11.17
CA GLY A 131 -7.25 -2.88 10.16
C GLY A 131 -6.16 -2.55 9.16
N TYR A 132 -5.88 -3.49 8.27
CA TYR A 132 -4.87 -3.37 7.22
C TYR A 132 -5.53 -3.40 5.85
N GLY A 133 -4.97 -2.65 4.90
CA GLY A 133 -5.32 -2.81 3.50
C GLY A 133 -4.89 -4.17 2.98
N VAL A 134 -5.34 -4.54 1.78
CA VAL A 134 -5.11 -5.90 1.25
C VAL A 134 -3.62 -6.18 1.04
N VAL A 135 -2.86 -5.26 0.43
CA VAL A 135 -1.42 -5.47 0.22
C VAL A 135 -0.67 -5.40 1.55
N ALA A 136 -1.05 -4.50 2.44
CA ALA A 136 -0.41 -4.37 3.75
C ALA A 136 -0.58 -5.66 4.56
N ALA A 137 -1.76 -6.25 4.54
CA ALA A 137 -2.02 -7.53 5.22
C ALA A 137 -1.17 -8.66 4.64
N LEU A 138 -1.06 -8.74 3.31
CA LEU A 138 -0.25 -9.75 2.64
C LEU A 138 1.23 -9.58 2.98
N PHE A 139 1.75 -8.37 2.90
CA PHE A 139 3.15 -8.08 3.21
C PHE A 139 3.48 -8.43 4.67
N LYS A 140 2.61 -8.05 5.59
CA LYS A 140 2.78 -8.37 7.00
C LYS A 140 2.80 -9.87 7.23
N LYS A 141 1.88 -10.61 6.61
CA LYS A 141 1.82 -12.07 6.68
C LYS A 141 3.13 -12.71 6.20
N MET A 142 3.75 -12.13 5.19
CA MET A 142 4.97 -12.65 4.58
C MET A 142 6.25 -12.12 5.23
N GLY A 143 6.15 -11.43 6.36
CA GLY A 143 7.30 -11.01 7.14
C GLY A 143 7.95 -9.70 6.69
N ILE A 144 7.32 -8.95 5.81
CA ILE A 144 7.81 -7.63 5.37
C ILE A 144 7.45 -6.59 6.43
N LYS A 145 8.42 -5.77 6.83
CA LYS A 145 8.19 -4.67 7.75
C LYS A 145 7.46 -3.55 7.03
N ILE A 146 6.39 -3.04 7.64
CA ILE A 146 5.52 -2.04 7.03
C ILE A 146 5.55 -0.75 7.83
N TYR A 147 5.73 0.35 7.12
CA TYR A 147 5.62 1.72 7.63
C TYR A 147 4.66 2.49 6.72
N ASP A 148 4.19 3.64 7.17
CA ASP A 148 3.45 4.57 6.34
C ASP A 148 4.16 5.92 6.27
N GLU A 149 3.59 6.87 5.53
CA GLU A 149 4.20 8.19 5.36
C GLU A 149 4.22 9.02 6.66
N GLU A 150 3.38 8.64 7.64
CA GLU A 150 3.30 9.35 8.90
C GLU A 150 4.34 8.87 9.92
N ASN A 151 4.74 7.59 9.86
CA ASN A 151 5.64 7.01 10.88
C ASN A 151 7.02 6.61 10.37
N CYS A 152 7.25 6.58 9.06
CA CYS A 152 8.51 6.07 8.50
C CYS A 152 9.73 6.89 8.92
N VAL A 153 9.58 8.21 9.03
CA VAL A 153 10.70 9.12 9.38
C VAL A 153 11.07 8.99 10.85
N ASN A 154 10.11 8.68 11.70
CA ASN A 154 10.30 8.58 13.16
C ASN A 154 10.59 7.16 13.64
N SER A 155 10.61 6.18 12.73
CA SER A 155 10.87 4.80 13.11
C SER A 155 12.34 4.58 13.41
N LYS A 156 12.64 4.07 14.60
CA LYS A 156 14.02 3.72 14.98
C LYS A 156 14.56 2.58 14.13
N GLU A 157 13.68 1.66 13.69
CA GLU A 157 14.09 0.52 12.87
C GLU A 157 14.53 0.95 11.47
N MET A 158 13.79 1.88 10.84
CA MET A 158 14.22 2.43 9.56
C MET A 158 15.47 3.27 9.69
N ASN A 159 15.53 4.13 10.71
CA ASN A 159 16.68 5.01 10.91
C ASN A 159 17.97 4.23 11.25
N SER A 160 17.85 3.08 11.93
CA SER A 160 19.01 2.26 12.27
C SER A 160 19.69 1.64 11.03
N ASN A 161 18.98 1.51 9.92
CA ASN A 161 19.53 0.99 8.66
C ASN A 161 20.31 2.03 7.87
N GLU A 162 20.29 3.29 8.29
CA GLU A 162 21.05 4.38 7.66
C GLU A 162 22.51 4.45 8.15
N LEU A 163 22.85 3.67 9.15
CA LEU A 163 24.21 3.60 9.69
C LEU A 163 25.06 2.58 8.87
#